data_b8baa07e33e559eb222bbcd3de726e5e
#
_entry.id   b8baa07e33e559eb222bbcd3de726e5e
#
_cell.length_a   1.000
_cell.length_b   1.000
_cell.length_c   1.000
_cell.angle_alpha   90.00
_cell.angle_beta   90.00
_cell.angle_gamma   90.00
#
_symmetry.space_group_name_H-M   'P 1'
#
loop_
_entity.id
_entity.type
_entity.pdbx_description
1 polymer ?
#
loop_
_entity_poly.entity_id
_entity_poly.type
_entity_poly.pdbx_seq_one_letter_code
_entity_poly.pdbx_strand_id
1 'polypeptide(L)'
;VKASEPEFDISELLALVARHLDVRIPEIVREMRDLLASRITDLGGDPHLVEMLQASIEGNVTTICHILANDIDLDSLQPTTAAVEYAARLAQRDVPLAALTRAYYLGQSMFLRLGMDEIERLDIPDGIRIDVVRAIADVVHRYIDWILQFVTSVHDQERRRWWNNRA
;
A
#
# COMPACT_ATOMS: atom_id res chain seq x y z
N VAL A 1 24.55 15.84 37.57
CA VAL A 1 23.61 14.78 37.12
C VAL A 1 23.24 15.15 35.67
N LYS A 2 23.82 14.47 34.68
CA LYS A 2 23.33 14.57 33.30
C LYS A 2 21.92 14.03 33.29
N ALA A 3 20.93 14.88 32.99
CA ALA A 3 19.61 14.42 32.68
C ALA A 3 19.77 13.47 31.48
N SER A 4 19.37 12.21 31.64
CA SER A 4 19.31 11.27 30.52
C SER A 4 18.34 11.82 29.51
N GLU A 5 18.82 12.01 28.26
CA GLU A 5 17.93 12.35 27.15
C GLU A 5 16.87 11.27 27.02
N PRO A 6 15.60 11.63 26.75
CA PRO A 6 14.54 10.65 26.56
C PRO A 6 14.93 9.72 25.41
N GLU A 7 14.95 8.43 25.70
CA GLU A 7 15.22 7.40 24.70
C GLU A 7 13.94 7.18 23.87
N PHE A 8 14.03 7.34 22.54
CA PHE A 8 12.91 7.11 21.63
C PHE A 8 13.00 5.71 21.03
N ASP A 9 11.88 4.99 21.07
CA ASP A 9 11.73 3.70 20.41
C ASP A 9 11.10 3.92 19.04
N ILE A 10 11.84 3.59 17.98
CA ILE A 10 11.40 3.74 16.59
C ILE A 10 10.13 2.92 16.33
N SER A 11 10.05 1.70 16.83
CA SER A 11 8.86 0.85 16.67
C SER A 11 7.61 1.47 17.29
N GLU A 12 7.72 2.11 18.45
CA GLU A 12 6.60 2.82 19.08
C GLU A 12 6.18 4.05 18.28
N LEU A 13 7.14 4.77 17.69
CA LEU A 13 6.84 5.93 16.84
C LEU A 13 6.17 5.50 15.53
N LEU A 14 6.60 4.39 14.93
CA LEU A 14 5.91 3.82 13.77
C LEU A 14 4.48 3.40 14.11
N ALA A 15 4.27 2.78 15.26
CA ALA A 15 2.93 2.41 15.72
C ALA A 15 2.04 3.63 15.92
N LEU A 16 2.59 4.74 16.43
CA LEU A 16 1.87 6.00 16.58
C LEU A 16 1.46 6.58 15.23
N VAL A 17 2.38 6.62 14.26
CA VAL A 17 2.09 7.06 12.88
C VAL A 17 1.00 6.17 12.26
N ALA A 18 1.11 4.86 12.43
CA ALA A 18 0.10 3.91 11.94
C ALA A 18 -1.30 4.20 12.52
N ARG A 19 -1.40 4.50 13.81
CA ARG A 19 -2.67 4.87 14.45
C ARG A 19 -3.26 6.16 13.87
N HIS A 20 -2.43 7.16 13.60
CA HIS A 20 -2.87 8.42 12.99
C HIS A 20 -3.37 8.20 11.55
N LEU A 21 -2.74 7.32 10.80
CA LEU A 21 -3.18 6.96 9.45
C LEU A 21 -4.45 6.09 9.48
N ASP A 22 -4.53 5.16 10.42
CA ASP A 22 -5.62 4.19 10.54
C ASP A 22 -6.98 4.86 10.70
N VAL A 23 -7.07 5.92 11.50
CA VAL A 23 -8.31 6.67 11.70
C VAL A 23 -8.75 7.43 10.44
N ARG A 24 -7.85 7.63 9.47
CA ARG A 24 -8.08 8.31 8.21
C ARG A 24 -8.22 7.36 7.02
N ILE A 25 -8.23 6.05 7.23
CA ILE A 25 -8.26 5.06 6.13
C ILE A 25 -9.39 5.33 5.13
N PRO A 26 -10.65 5.58 5.53
CA PRO A 26 -11.70 5.84 4.56
C PRO A 26 -11.41 7.02 3.64
N GLU A 27 -10.85 8.11 4.18
CA GLU A 27 -10.45 9.30 3.42
C GLU A 27 -9.27 8.99 2.49
N ILE A 28 -8.23 8.33 3.02
CA ILE A 28 -7.04 7.95 2.26
C ILE A 28 -7.40 7.05 1.08
N VAL A 29 -8.25 6.08 1.30
CA VAL A 29 -8.70 5.13 0.28
C VAL A 29 -9.43 5.85 -0.86
N ARG A 30 -10.33 6.78 -0.54
CA ARG A 30 -11.05 7.56 -1.55
C ARG A 30 -10.12 8.44 -2.37
N GLU A 31 -9.21 9.15 -1.71
CA GLU A 31 -8.22 10.01 -2.40
C GLU A 31 -7.30 9.20 -3.30
N MET A 32 -6.82 8.06 -2.81
CA MET A 32 -5.95 7.17 -3.59
C MET A 32 -6.70 6.56 -4.77
N ARG A 33 -7.93 6.09 -4.57
CA ARG A 33 -8.80 5.60 -5.65
C ARG A 33 -8.94 6.66 -6.74
N ASP A 34 -9.29 7.88 -6.38
CA ASP A 34 -9.52 8.97 -7.33
C ASP A 34 -8.23 9.33 -8.08
N LEU A 35 -7.10 9.35 -7.38
CA LEU A 35 -5.80 9.59 -8.00
C LEU A 35 -5.47 8.52 -9.04
N LEU A 36 -5.56 7.26 -8.66
CA LEU A 36 -5.22 6.14 -9.55
C LEU A 36 -6.16 6.04 -10.74
N ALA A 37 -7.46 6.18 -10.53
CA ALA A 37 -8.46 6.13 -11.59
C ALA A 37 -8.30 7.30 -12.59
N SER A 38 -7.87 8.48 -12.13
CA SER A 38 -7.64 9.63 -13.00
C SER A 38 -6.30 9.59 -13.74
N ARG A 39 -5.25 9.04 -13.11
CA ARG A 39 -3.90 9.00 -13.69
C ARG A 39 -3.68 7.81 -14.62
N ILE A 40 -4.40 6.73 -14.41
CA ILE A 40 -4.28 5.50 -15.19
C ILE A 40 -5.62 5.25 -15.87
N THR A 41 -5.69 5.59 -17.15
CA THR A 41 -6.93 5.55 -17.94
C THR A 41 -7.61 4.18 -17.90
N ASP A 42 -6.83 3.11 -17.99
CA ASP A 42 -7.34 1.73 -17.96
C ASP A 42 -8.06 1.37 -16.67
N LEU A 43 -7.81 2.10 -15.58
CA LEU A 43 -8.40 1.81 -14.26
C LEU A 43 -9.63 2.68 -13.95
N GLY A 44 -9.90 3.71 -14.77
CA GLY A 44 -10.91 4.72 -14.47
C GLY A 44 -12.22 4.63 -15.25
N GLY A 45 -12.27 3.79 -16.29
CA GLY A 45 -13.37 3.80 -17.25
C GLY A 45 -14.62 3.01 -16.87
N ASP A 46 -14.49 2.01 -16.01
CA ASP A 46 -15.56 1.09 -15.61
C ASP A 46 -15.86 1.27 -14.11
N PRO A 47 -17.10 1.66 -13.74
CA PRO A 47 -17.46 1.84 -12.33
C PRO A 47 -17.25 0.60 -11.46
N HIS A 48 -17.46 -0.60 -12.01
CA HIS A 48 -17.24 -1.84 -11.28
C HIS A 48 -15.75 -2.08 -11.00
N LEU A 49 -14.88 -1.80 -11.98
CA LEU A 49 -13.43 -1.87 -11.77
C LEU A 49 -12.96 -0.83 -10.76
N VAL A 50 -13.56 0.35 -10.71
CA VAL A 50 -13.24 1.38 -9.72
C VAL A 50 -13.63 0.92 -8.30
N GLU A 51 -14.77 0.25 -8.14
CA GLU A 51 -15.15 -0.35 -6.85
C GLU A 51 -14.15 -1.42 -6.42
N MET A 52 -13.72 -2.28 -7.33
CA MET A 52 -12.72 -3.31 -7.04
C MET A 52 -11.36 -2.71 -6.70
N LEU A 53 -10.97 -1.65 -7.40
CA LEU A 53 -9.76 -0.87 -7.10
C LEU A 53 -9.83 -0.33 -5.67
N GLN A 54 -10.93 0.26 -5.27
CA GLN A 54 -11.14 0.79 -3.92
C GLN A 54 -10.99 -0.30 -2.86
N ALA A 55 -11.61 -1.46 -3.06
CA ALA A 55 -11.50 -2.58 -2.14
C ALA A 55 -10.06 -3.09 -2.02
N SER A 56 -9.33 -3.17 -3.14
CA SER A 56 -7.93 -3.55 -3.16
C SER A 56 -7.06 -2.55 -2.40
N ILE A 57 -7.26 -1.26 -2.63
CA ILE A 57 -6.55 -0.18 -1.92
C ILE A 57 -6.80 -0.29 -0.41
N GLU A 58 -8.05 -0.43 0.00
CA GLU A 58 -8.43 -0.55 1.41
C GLU A 58 -7.72 -1.72 2.10
N GLY A 59 -7.71 -2.88 1.46
CA GLY A 59 -7.02 -4.06 1.96
C GLY A 59 -5.51 -3.84 2.11
N ASN A 60 -4.88 -3.25 1.11
CA ASN A 60 -3.43 -2.98 1.14
C ASN A 60 -3.07 -1.92 2.18
N VAL A 61 -3.79 -0.82 2.25
CA VAL A 61 -3.53 0.26 3.23
C VAL A 61 -3.73 -0.25 4.65
N THR A 62 -4.80 -0.97 4.90
CA THR A 62 -5.08 -1.57 6.22
C THR A 62 -3.96 -2.53 6.63
N THR A 63 -3.48 -3.35 5.70
CA THR A 63 -2.39 -4.29 5.96
C THR A 63 -1.09 -3.58 6.29
N ILE A 64 -0.73 -2.54 5.52
CA ILE A 64 0.49 -1.75 5.79
C ILE A 64 0.42 -1.11 7.18
N CYS A 65 -0.69 -0.50 7.54
CA CYS A 65 -0.89 0.09 8.88
C CYS A 65 -0.76 -0.96 9.97
N HIS A 66 -1.27 -2.16 9.75
CA HIS A 66 -1.17 -3.26 10.69
C HIS A 66 0.29 -3.72 10.88
N ILE A 67 1.05 -3.81 9.80
CA ILE A 67 2.49 -4.15 9.85
C ILE A 67 3.27 -3.07 10.62
N LEU A 68 3.01 -1.79 10.34
CA LEU A 68 3.67 -0.67 11.02
C LEU A 68 3.37 -0.65 12.51
N ALA A 69 2.15 -1.00 12.91
CA ALA A 69 1.70 -0.99 14.29
C ALA A 69 2.25 -2.17 15.12
N ASN A 70 2.49 -3.32 14.49
CA ASN A 70 2.73 -4.57 15.21
C ASN A 70 4.01 -5.31 14.81
N ASP A 71 4.81 -4.74 13.91
CA ASP A 71 6.06 -5.35 13.40
C ASP A 71 5.86 -6.80 12.95
N ILE A 72 4.93 -6.99 12.01
CA ILE A 72 4.56 -8.32 11.50
C ILE A 72 5.51 -8.72 10.37
N ASP A 73 5.96 -9.98 10.39
CA ASP A 73 6.73 -10.58 9.32
C ASP A 73 5.84 -10.81 8.09
N LEU A 74 6.28 -10.34 6.92
CA LEU A 74 5.59 -10.55 5.65
C LEU A 74 5.38 -12.03 5.32
N ASP A 75 6.31 -12.89 5.69
CA ASP A 75 6.23 -14.34 5.44
C ASP A 75 5.03 -15.00 6.16
N SER A 76 4.51 -14.36 7.20
CA SER A 76 3.31 -14.83 7.91
C SER A 76 1.99 -14.35 7.31
N LEU A 77 2.04 -13.49 6.28
CA LEU A 77 0.87 -12.88 5.67
C LEU A 77 0.51 -13.53 4.33
N GLN A 78 -0.76 -13.39 3.97
CA GLN A 78 -1.27 -13.70 2.65
C GLN A 78 -1.76 -12.41 1.98
N PRO A 79 -1.70 -12.29 0.63
CA PRO A 79 -2.34 -11.19 -0.07
C PRO A 79 -3.82 -11.15 0.25
N THR A 80 -4.40 -9.94 0.32
CA THR A 80 -5.83 -9.82 0.54
C THR A 80 -6.61 -10.39 -0.64
N THR A 81 -7.79 -10.94 -0.37
CA THR A 81 -8.70 -11.44 -1.40
C THR A 81 -9.02 -10.35 -2.42
N ALA A 82 -9.25 -9.12 -1.96
CA ALA A 82 -9.55 -7.99 -2.84
C ALA A 82 -8.40 -7.69 -3.82
N ALA A 83 -7.15 -7.74 -3.37
CA ALA A 83 -5.99 -7.52 -4.26
C ALA A 83 -5.86 -8.62 -5.31
N VAL A 84 -6.06 -9.87 -4.92
CA VAL A 84 -6.01 -11.03 -5.82
C VAL A 84 -7.14 -10.97 -6.86
N GLU A 85 -8.37 -10.73 -6.41
CA GLU A 85 -9.53 -10.63 -7.29
C GLU A 85 -9.41 -9.47 -8.28
N TYR A 86 -8.90 -8.33 -7.83
CA TYR A 86 -8.68 -7.18 -8.70
C TYR A 86 -7.65 -7.48 -9.81
N ALA A 87 -6.51 -8.07 -9.45
CA ALA A 87 -5.49 -8.46 -10.43
C ALA A 87 -6.05 -9.44 -11.47
N ALA A 88 -6.81 -10.44 -11.06
CA ALA A 88 -7.45 -11.40 -11.95
C ALA A 88 -8.47 -10.72 -12.88
N ARG A 89 -9.29 -9.81 -12.35
CA ARG A 89 -10.28 -9.10 -13.15
C ARG A 89 -9.63 -8.19 -14.19
N LEU A 90 -8.55 -7.51 -13.84
CA LEU A 90 -7.81 -6.70 -14.82
C LEU A 90 -7.29 -7.54 -15.98
N ALA A 91 -6.76 -8.73 -15.70
CA ALA A 91 -6.30 -9.65 -16.71
C ALA A 91 -7.45 -10.09 -17.65
N GLN A 92 -8.63 -10.38 -17.09
CA GLN A 92 -9.83 -10.75 -17.85
C GLN A 92 -10.35 -9.62 -18.75
N ARG A 93 -10.09 -8.39 -18.39
CA ARG A 93 -10.50 -7.18 -19.14
C ARG A 93 -9.41 -6.66 -20.08
N ASP A 94 -8.37 -7.43 -20.31
CA ASP A 94 -7.20 -7.05 -21.14
C ASP A 94 -6.49 -5.77 -20.65
N VAL A 95 -6.57 -5.45 -19.38
CA VAL A 95 -5.78 -4.37 -18.78
C VAL A 95 -4.35 -4.88 -18.61
N PRO A 96 -3.35 -4.18 -19.16
CA PRO A 96 -1.97 -4.65 -19.10
C PRO A 96 -1.42 -4.62 -17.68
N LEU A 97 -0.52 -5.56 -17.40
CA LEU A 97 0.16 -5.64 -16.10
C LEU A 97 0.87 -4.32 -15.75
N ALA A 98 1.37 -3.61 -16.75
CA ALA A 98 2.02 -2.31 -16.56
C ALA A 98 1.11 -1.29 -15.86
N ALA A 99 -0.21 -1.30 -16.15
CA ALA A 99 -1.17 -0.43 -15.48
C ALA A 99 -1.30 -0.76 -14.00
N LEU A 100 -1.38 -2.04 -13.66
CA LEU A 100 -1.43 -2.51 -12.26
C LEU A 100 -0.15 -2.16 -11.51
N THR A 101 1.00 -2.40 -12.11
CA THR A 101 2.31 -2.09 -11.53
C THR A 101 2.44 -0.59 -11.25
N ARG A 102 2.02 0.25 -12.21
CA ARG A 102 2.02 1.70 -12.05
C ARG A 102 1.11 2.15 -10.90
N ALA A 103 -0.04 1.50 -10.75
CA ALA A 103 -0.97 1.78 -9.64
C ALA A 103 -0.31 1.54 -8.28
N TYR A 104 0.45 0.45 -8.13
CA TYR A 104 1.17 0.18 -6.89
C TYR A 104 2.25 1.23 -6.61
N TYR A 105 3.01 1.67 -7.62
CA TYR A 105 4.03 2.71 -7.43
C TYR A 105 3.43 4.07 -7.09
N LEU A 106 2.35 4.47 -7.73
CA LEU A 106 1.65 5.72 -7.39
C LEU A 106 1.05 5.66 -5.99
N GLY A 107 0.44 4.53 -5.64
CA GLY A 107 -0.11 4.31 -4.30
C GLY A 107 0.97 4.33 -3.23
N GLN A 108 2.12 3.71 -3.49
CA GLN A 108 3.30 3.75 -2.61
C GLN A 108 3.77 5.18 -2.37
N SER A 109 3.91 5.96 -3.44
CA SER A 109 4.34 7.35 -3.35
C SER A 109 3.39 8.18 -2.50
N MET A 110 2.09 8.04 -2.72
CA MET A 110 1.07 8.75 -1.94
C MET A 110 1.09 8.34 -0.46
N PHE A 111 1.16 7.04 -0.18
CA PHE A 111 1.18 6.54 1.19
C PHE A 111 2.43 7.02 1.96
N LEU A 112 3.60 6.97 1.33
CA LEU A 112 4.83 7.47 1.94
C LEU A 112 4.74 8.97 2.24
N ARG A 113 4.17 9.76 1.35
CA ARG A 113 3.98 11.20 1.58
C ARG A 113 3.09 11.45 2.79
N LEU A 114 1.97 10.73 2.90
CA LEU A 114 1.07 10.82 4.05
C LEU A 114 1.76 10.43 5.35
N GLY A 115 2.56 9.35 5.32
CA GLY A 115 3.34 8.91 6.47
C GLY A 115 4.41 9.93 6.88
N MET A 116 5.10 10.51 5.92
CA MET A 116 6.10 11.56 6.17
C MET A 116 5.46 12.82 6.77
N ASP A 117 4.26 13.21 6.30
CA ASP A 117 3.52 14.33 6.86
C ASP A 117 3.16 14.08 8.33
N GLU A 118 2.74 12.87 8.66
CA GLU A 118 2.48 12.49 10.07
C GLU A 118 3.74 12.51 10.93
N ILE A 119 4.87 12.02 10.39
CA ILE A 119 6.16 12.04 11.09
C ILE A 119 6.62 13.49 11.34
N GLU A 120 6.42 14.37 10.38
CA GLU A 120 6.77 15.78 10.48
C GLU A 120 6.04 16.48 11.63
N ARG A 121 4.83 16.06 11.96
CA ARG A 121 4.03 16.60 13.06
C ARG A 121 4.42 16.10 14.43
N LEU A 122 5.27 15.06 14.52
CA LEU A 122 5.71 14.52 15.80
C LEU A 122 6.69 15.47 16.49
N ASP A 123 6.58 15.59 17.79
CA ASP A 123 7.52 16.35 18.62
C ASP A 123 8.71 15.47 19.02
N ILE A 124 9.65 15.34 18.09
CA ILE A 124 10.84 14.49 18.22
C ILE A 124 12.06 15.22 17.65
N PRO A 125 13.28 14.87 18.10
CA PRO A 125 14.51 15.41 17.50
C PRO A 125 14.66 15.04 16.02
N ASP A 126 15.31 15.89 15.22
CA ASP A 126 15.49 15.69 13.78
C ASP A 126 16.21 14.39 13.44
N GLY A 127 17.20 13.97 14.22
CA GLY A 127 17.88 12.69 14.03
C GLY A 127 16.96 11.50 14.19
N ILE A 128 16.05 11.52 15.17
CA ILE A 128 15.04 10.50 15.39
C ILE A 128 14.02 10.52 14.26
N ARG A 129 13.63 11.71 13.81
CA ARG A 129 12.70 11.90 12.69
C ARG A 129 13.21 11.21 11.42
N ILE A 130 14.47 11.36 11.10
CA ILE A 130 15.11 10.70 9.96
C ILE A 130 15.07 9.18 10.12
N ASP A 131 15.33 8.67 11.32
CA ASP A 131 15.28 7.24 11.59
C ASP A 131 13.86 6.67 11.40
N VAL A 132 12.83 7.41 11.82
CA VAL A 132 11.43 7.01 11.61
C VAL A 132 11.07 7.03 10.12
N VAL A 133 11.50 8.04 9.37
CA VAL A 133 11.28 8.12 7.92
C VAL A 133 11.93 6.94 7.20
N ARG A 134 13.18 6.60 7.55
CA ARG A 134 13.84 5.42 6.98
C ARG A 134 13.11 4.13 7.30
N ALA A 135 12.62 4.00 8.52
CA ALA A 135 11.91 2.81 8.95
C ALA A 135 10.58 2.62 8.22
N ILE A 136 9.77 3.68 8.05
CA ILE A 136 8.52 3.60 7.29
C ILE A 136 8.78 3.31 5.81
N ALA A 137 9.77 3.95 5.23
CA ALA A 137 10.15 3.73 3.84
C ALA A 137 10.55 2.27 3.60
N ASP A 138 11.34 1.69 4.49
CA ASP A 138 11.77 0.30 4.43
C ASP A 138 10.58 -0.68 4.50
N VAL A 139 9.67 -0.47 5.44
CA VAL A 139 8.45 -1.31 5.56
C VAL A 139 7.59 -1.22 4.31
N VAL A 140 7.32 -0.02 3.83
CA VAL A 140 6.45 0.20 2.66
C VAL A 140 7.07 -0.39 1.39
N HIS A 141 8.37 -0.18 1.17
CA HIS A 141 9.06 -0.75 0.00
C HIS A 141 9.06 -2.28 0.03
N ARG A 142 9.31 -2.89 1.18
CA ARG A 142 9.25 -4.36 1.33
C ARG A 142 7.84 -4.89 1.09
N TYR A 143 6.82 -4.20 1.58
CA TYR A 143 5.42 -4.59 1.34
C TYR A 143 5.07 -4.52 -0.15
N ILE A 144 5.42 -3.45 -0.84
CA ILE A 144 5.13 -3.29 -2.27
C ILE A 144 5.85 -4.35 -3.09
N ASP A 145 7.12 -4.62 -2.81
CA ASP A 145 7.85 -5.71 -3.48
C ASP A 145 7.16 -7.06 -3.26
N TRP A 146 6.77 -7.35 -2.05
CA TRP A 146 6.10 -8.58 -1.68
C TRP A 146 4.74 -8.74 -2.38
N ILE A 147 3.87 -7.72 -2.32
CA ILE A 147 2.53 -7.81 -2.92
C ILE A 147 2.60 -7.86 -4.46
N LEU A 148 3.53 -7.13 -5.07
CA LEU A 148 3.72 -7.15 -6.52
C LEU A 148 4.07 -8.54 -7.05
N GLN A 149 4.85 -9.33 -6.32
CA GLN A 149 5.15 -10.70 -6.70
C GLN A 149 3.88 -11.55 -6.81
N PHE A 150 2.96 -11.40 -5.86
CA PHE A 150 1.69 -12.13 -5.87
C PHE A 150 0.76 -11.67 -6.98
N VAL A 151 0.48 -10.36 -7.07
CA VAL A 151 -0.49 -9.84 -8.02
C VAL A 151 0.01 -9.95 -9.47
N THR A 152 1.31 -9.86 -9.70
CA THR A 152 1.92 -10.09 -11.01
C THR A 152 1.70 -11.54 -11.46
N SER A 153 1.94 -12.48 -10.56
CA SER A 153 1.71 -13.90 -10.81
C SER A 153 0.24 -14.21 -11.09
N VAL A 154 -0.66 -13.66 -10.29
CA VAL A 154 -2.11 -13.82 -10.48
C VAL A 154 -2.56 -13.28 -11.83
N HIS A 155 -2.13 -12.06 -12.18
CA HIS A 155 -2.45 -11.43 -13.47
C HIS A 155 -1.98 -12.27 -14.64
N ASP A 156 -0.73 -12.74 -14.62
CA ASP A 156 -0.13 -13.54 -15.67
C ASP A 156 -0.84 -14.88 -15.84
N GLN A 157 -1.09 -15.61 -14.75
CA GLN A 157 -1.81 -16.88 -14.76
C GLN A 157 -3.22 -16.73 -15.28
N GLU A 158 -3.94 -15.71 -14.87
CA GLU A 158 -5.33 -15.46 -15.29
C GLU A 158 -5.39 -15.06 -16.76
N ARG A 159 -4.44 -14.25 -17.24
CA ARG A 159 -4.33 -13.89 -18.65
C ARG A 159 -4.12 -15.12 -19.54
N ARG A 160 -3.21 -16.02 -19.16
CA ARG A 160 -2.97 -17.29 -19.89
C ARG A 160 -4.21 -18.16 -19.91
N ARG A 161 -4.88 -18.30 -18.77
CA ARG A 161 -6.11 -19.08 -18.63
C ARG A 161 -7.23 -18.53 -19.50
N TRP A 162 -7.40 -17.22 -19.52
CA TRP A 162 -8.40 -16.54 -20.34
C TRP A 162 -8.14 -16.74 -21.84
N TRP A 163 -6.89 -16.62 -22.26
CA TRP A 163 -6.50 -16.88 -23.65
C TRP A 163 -6.75 -18.33 -24.07
N ASN A 164 -6.39 -19.29 -23.24
CA ASN A 164 -6.57 -20.71 -23.52
C ASN A 164 -8.06 -21.09 -23.64
N ASN A 165 -8.94 -20.43 -22.90
CA ASN A 165 -10.37 -20.67 -22.96
C ASN A 165 -11.08 -19.99 -24.13
N ARG A 166 -10.42 -19.05 -24.80
CA ARG A 166 -10.93 -18.38 -26.01
C ARG A 166 -10.59 -19.11 -27.31
N ALA A 167 -9.63 -20.02 -27.28
CA ALA A 167 -9.22 -20.77 -28.46
C ALA A 167 -10.21 -21.86 -28.87
#